data_4cffb0e38b33b77e2785c66664d4c392
#
_entry.id   4cffb0e38b33b77e2785c66664d4c392
#
_cell.length_a   1.000
_cell.length_b   1.000
_cell.length_c   1.000
_cell.angle_alpha   90.00
_cell.angle_beta   90.00
_cell.angle_gamma   90.00
#
_symmetry.space_group_name_H-M   'P 1'
#
loop_
_entity.id
_entity.type
_entity.pdbx_description
1 polymer ?
#
loop_
_entity_poly.entity_id
_entity_poly.type
_entity_poly.pdbx_seq_one_letter_code
_entity_poly.pdbx_strand_id
1 'polypeptide(L)'
;SNSQNTLWRRQAFPFLYLPSFVTFRFTDILRGWVAQRCLWTVGGRMAFGPATAIQERNPHNLLRDFESEIPCYLQSGPAIAALRALRAPAHPADTTRACYEILEKVGITTTEETRLAHAWAQAACEAAASVASPST
;
A
#
# COMPACT_ATOMS: atom_id res chain seq x y z
N SER A 1 6.01 4.72 -5.54
CA SER A 1 6.63 3.60 -6.32
C SER A 1 5.55 2.95 -7.14
N ASN A 2 5.82 2.62 -8.38
CA ASN A 2 4.91 1.80 -9.18
C ASN A 2 5.18 0.31 -8.94
N SER A 3 4.23 -0.54 -9.34
CA SER A 3 4.32 -2.00 -9.15
C SER A 3 5.23 -2.70 -10.15
N GLN A 4 5.60 -2.05 -11.23
CA GLN A 4 6.19 -2.69 -12.42
C GLN A 4 7.62 -3.20 -12.21
N ASN A 5 8.39 -2.55 -11.35
CA ASN A 5 9.77 -2.93 -11.06
C ASN A 5 10.07 -2.73 -9.57
N THR A 6 9.38 -3.48 -8.73
CA THR A 6 9.51 -3.40 -7.28
C THR A 6 9.68 -4.79 -6.69
N LEU A 7 10.77 -4.98 -5.95
CA LEU A 7 11.04 -6.20 -5.22
C LEU A 7 10.63 -6.04 -3.75
N TRP A 8 9.81 -6.95 -3.27
CA TRP A 8 9.37 -6.99 -1.89
C TRP A 8 9.94 -8.21 -1.16
N ARG A 9 10.47 -8.00 0.03
CA ARG A 9 10.82 -9.10 0.91
C ARG A 9 9.57 -9.75 1.47
N ARG A 10 9.61 -11.04 1.76
CA ARG A 10 8.47 -11.83 2.28
C ARG A 10 7.83 -11.20 3.52
N GLN A 11 8.62 -10.63 4.43
CA GLN A 11 8.12 -9.97 5.64
C GLN A 11 7.25 -8.74 5.35
N ALA A 12 7.33 -8.16 4.15
CA ALA A 12 6.51 -7.02 3.75
C ALA A 12 5.12 -7.42 3.22
N PHE A 13 4.84 -8.68 2.95
CA PHE A 13 3.58 -9.14 2.35
C PHE A 13 2.33 -8.69 3.10
N PRO A 14 2.27 -8.72 4.44
CA PRO A 14 1.10 -8.20 5.16
C PRO A 14 0.78 -6.73 4.89
N PHE A 15 1.74 -5.96 4.37
CA PHE A 15 1.62 -4.53 4.10
C PHE A 15 1.22 -4.22 2.64
N LEU A 16 1.07 -5.26 1.80
CA LEU A 16 0.95 -5.11 0.35
C LEU A 16 -0.48 -5.23 -0.17
N TYR A 17 -1.46 -4.95 0.66
CA TYR A 17 -2.84 -4.86 0.20
C TYR A 17 -2.93 -3.90 -1.00
N LEU A 18 -3.60 -4.34 -2.05
CA LEU A 18 -3.76 -3.55 -3.28
C LEU A 18 -5.15 -2.89 -3.25
N PRO A 19 -5.23 -1.56 -3.06
CA PRO A 19 -6.51 -0.85 -3.03
C PRO A 19 -7.37 -1.12 -4.27
N SER A 20 -8.67 -1.37 -4.07
CA SER A 20 -9.60 -1.78 -5.12
C SER A 20 -10.66 -0.73 -5.47
N PHE A 21 -10.90 0.24 -4.58
CA PHE A 21 -11.92 1.30 -4.72
C PHE A 21 -11.33 2.69 -4.95
N VAL A 22 -10.07 2.76 -5.36
CA VAL A 22 -9.42 3.99 -5.85
C VAL A 22 -9.26 3.92 -7.37
N THR A 23 -8.90 5.05 -8.02
CA THR A 23 -8.62 5.01 -9.46
C THR A 23 -7.43 4.08 -9.75
N PHE A 24 -7.45 3.39 -10.88
CA PHE A 24 -6.42 2.43 -11.26
C PHE A 24 -4.99 2.99 -11.16
N ARG A 25 -4.81 4.26 -11.53
CA ARG A 25 -3.53 4.94 -11.46
C ARG A 25 -3.08 5.29 -10.03
N PHE A 26 -4.02 5.33 -9.08
CA PHE A 26 -3.71 5.63 -7.69
C PHE A 26 -3.40 4.37 -6.85
N THR A 27 -3.82 3.22 -7.32
CA THR A 27 -3.76 1.94 -6.59
C THR A 27 -2.37 1.61 -6.06
N ASP A 28 -1.36 1.56 -6.91
CA ASP A 28 0.00 1.18 -6.49
C ASP A 28 0.75 2.31 -5.78
N ILE A 29 0.39 3.55 -6.03
CA ILE A 29 0.92 4.71 -5.32
C ILE A 29 0.45 4.68 -3.86
N LEU A 30 -0.86 4.53 -3.65
CA LEU A 30 -1.45 4.47 -2.30
C LEU A 30 -0.91 3.26 -1.52
N ARG A 31 -0.86 2.08 -2.15
CA ARG A 31 -0.20 0.90 -1.56
C ARG A 31 1.24 1.21 -1.16
N GLY A 32 1.99 1.90 -2.02
CA GLY A 32 3.38 2.27 -1.74
C GLY A 32 3.53 3.13 -0.48
N TRP A 33 2.62 4.09 -0.25
CA TRP A 33 2.64 4.92 0.96
C TRP A 33 2.27 4.13 2.21
N VAL A 34 1.23 3.30 2.14
CA VAL A 34 0.84 2.42 3.25
C VAL A 34 1.96 1.45 3.58
N ALA A 35 2.51 0.75 2.59
CA ALA A 35 3.62 -0.19 2.79
C ALA A 35 4.85 0.49 3.41
N GLN A 36 5.21 1.69 2.96
CA GLN A 36 6.32 2.45 3.56
C GLN A 36 6.03 2.79 5.01
N ARG A 37 4.81 3.22 5.33
CA ARG A 37 4.42 3.51 6.72
C ARG A 37 4.49 2.27 7.60
N CYS A 38 4.03 1.13 7.10
CA CYS A 38 4.12 -0.15 7.81
C CYS A 38 5.56 -0.63 7.99
N LEU A 39 6.40 -0.49 6.96
CA LEU A 39 7.82 -0.84 7.05
C LEU A 39 8.54 -0.08 8.17
N TRP A 40 8.23 1.19 8.38
CA TRP A 40 8.85 1.96 9.47
C TRP A 40 8.56 1.39 10.85
N THR A 41 7.41 0.74 11.06
CA THR A 41 7.08 0.11 12.37
C THR A 41 7.92 -1.10 12.69
N VAL A 42 8.48 -1.74 11.67
CA VAL A 42 9.37 -2.90 11.80
C VAL A 42 10.84 -2.57 11.51
N GLY A 43 11.19 -1.29 11.52
CA GLY A 43 12.56 -0.83 11.23
C GLY A 43 12.97 -0.97 9.76
N GLY A 44 12.02 -1.31 8.88
CA GLY A 44 12.25 -1.47 7.45
C GLY A 44 12.28 -0.13 6.70
N ARG A 45 12.84 -0.15 5.50
CA ARG A 45 12.93 1.01 4.60
C ARG A 45 12.72 0.58 3.16
N MET A 46 12.22 1.50 2.34
CA MET A 46 12.26 1.38 0.89
C MET A 46 13.54 1.99 0.36
N ALA A 47 14.17 1.33 -0.60
CA ALA A 47 15.35 1.82 -1.29
C ALA A 47 15.07 1.88 -2.80
N PHE A 48 15.74 2.78 -3.50
CA PHE A 48 15.70 2.89 -4.95
C PHE A 48 17.07 2.51 -5.50
N GLY A 49 17.08 1.67 -6.52
CA GLY A 49 18.26 1.25 -7.25
C GLY A 49 18.26 1.75 -8.69
N PRO A 50 19.29 1.44 -9.47
CA PRO A 50 19.30 1.71 -10.90
C PRO A 50 18.18 0.93 -11.60
N ALA A 51 17.80 1.37 -12.81
CA ALA A 51 16.81 0.68 -13.62
C ALA A 51 17.33 -0.73 -13.99
N THR A 52 16.49 -1.74 -13.76
CA THR A 52 16.78 -3.14 -14.08
C THR A 52 15.83 -3.70 -15.14
N ALA A 53 14.88 -2.90 -15.62
CA ALA A 53 13.93 -3.25 -16.65
C ALA A 53 13.72 -2.10 -17.62
N ILE A 54 13.51 -2.42 -18.88
CA ILE A 54 13.11 -1.49 -19.95
C ILE A 54 11.67 -1.85 -20.32
N GLN A 55 10.81 -0.84 -20.42
CA GLN A 55 9.42 -1.03 -20.84
C GLN A 55 9.15 -0.24 -22.12
N GLU A 56 8.75 -0.95 -23.17
CA GLU A 56 8.11 -0.34 -24.33
C GLU A 56 6.64 -0.08 -24.00
N ARG A 57 6.22 1.19 -24.06
CA ARG A 57 4.85 1.57 -23.74
C ARG A 57 3.95 1.46 -24.97
N ASN A 58 2.76 0.88 -24.77
CA ASN A 58 1.70 1.01 -25.75
C ASN A 58 1.26 2.47 -25.90
N PRO A 59 0.67 2.86 -27.05
CA PRO A 59 0.10 4.20 -27.21
C PRO A 59 -0.92 4.51 -26.10
N HIS A 60 -0.78 5.66 -25.48
CA HIS A 60 -1.64 6.11 -24.38
C HIS A 60 -2.40 7.39 -24.76
N ASN A 61 -3.61 7.52 -24.25
CA ASN A 61 -4.32 8.78 -24.24
C ASN A 61 -3.89 9.58 -23.02
N LEU A 62 -2.93 10.49 -23.19
CA LEU A 62 -2.34 11.25 -22.09
C LEU A 62 -3.36 12.09 -21.31
N LEU A 63 -4.41 12.62 -21.96
CA LEU A 63 -5.44 13.41 -21.28
C LEU A 63 -6.28 12.51 -20.35
N ARG A 64 -6.66 11.33 -20.83
CA ARG A 64 -7.40 10.35 -20.01
C ARG A 64 -6.54 9.83 -18.85
N ASP A 65 -5.26 9.63 -19.09
CA ASP A 65 -4.31 9.23 -18.06
C ASP A 65 -4.21 10.31 -16.98
N PHE A 66 -4.06 11.57 -17.38
CA PHE A 66 -4.01 12.70 -16.46
C PHE A 66 -5.31 12.84 -15.65
N GLU A 67 -6.47 12.74 -16.29
CA GLU A 67 -7.79 12.78 -15.61
C GLU A 67 -7.87 11.73 -14.50
N SER A 68 -7.40 10.50 -14.76
CA SER A 68 -7.40 9.42 -13.78
C SER A 68 -6.37 9.60 -12.66
N GLU A 69 -5.36 10.46 -12.85
CA GLU A 69 -4.33 10.79 -11.86
C GLU A 69 -4.68 12.00 -10.98
N ILE A 70 -5.66 12.83 -11.37
CA ILE A 70 -6.07 14.01 -10.59
C ILE A 70 -6.34 13.69 -9.11
N PRO A 71 -7.08 12.64 -8.75
CA PRO A 71 -7.29 12.28 -7.34
C PRO A 71 -5.99 12.02 -6.60
N CYS A 72 -5.00 11.42 -7.25
CA CYS A 72 -3.68 11.18 -6.65
C CYS A 72 -3.00 12.51 -6.28
N TYR A 73 -3.00 13.49 -7.18
CA TYR A 73 -2.40 14.81 -6.91
C TYR A 73 -3.11 15.54 -5.78
N LEU A 74 -4.44 15.55 -5.79
CA LEU A 74 -5.24 16.25 -4.79
C LEU A 74 -5.17 15.60 -3.40
N GLN A 75 -5.06 14.27 -3.35
CA GLN A 75 -5.16 13.50 -2.11
C GLN A 75 -3.79 13.14 -1.51
N SER A 76 -2.69 13.27 -2.25
CA SER A 76 -1.36 12.86 -1.78
C SER A 76 -0.93 13.60 -0.51
N GLY A 77 -1.08 14.92 -0.46
CA GLY A 77 -0.74 15.72 0.72
C GLY A 77 -1.49 15.28 1.98
N PRO A 78 -2.84 15.30 1.98
CA PRO A 78 -3.66 14.82 3.08
C PRO A 78 -3.36 13.36 3.49
N ALA A 79 -3.23 12.43 2.53
CA ALA A 79 -2.93 11.03 2.81
C ALA A 79 -1.57 10.86 3.51
N ILE A 80 -0.52 11.49 3.00
CA ILE A 80 0.82 11.41 3.57
C ILE A 80 0.84 12.03 4.97
N ALA A 81 0.17 13.18 5.17
CA ALA A 81 0.07 13.82 6.48
C ALA A 81 -0.62 12.90 7.51
N ALA A 82 -1.75 12.29 7.12
CA ALA A 82 -2.49 11.37 7.99
C ALA A 82 -1.66 10.12 8.35
N LEU A 83 -1.02 9.49 7.37
CA LEU A 83 -0.16 8.33 7.59
C LEU A 83 1.06 8.66 8.48
N ARG A 84 1.66 9.84 8.34
CA ARG A 84 2.78 10.28 9.19
C ARG A 84 2.35 10.53 10.62
N ALA A 85 1.17 11.10 10.84
CA ALA A 85 0.62 11.38 12.15
C ALA A 85 0.13 10.13 12.89
N LEU A 86 -0.09 9.03 12.16
CA LEU A 86 -0.57 7.78 12.74
C LEU A 86 0.39 7.27 13.81
N ARG A 87 -0.11 7.09 15.03
CA ARG A 87 0.63 6.38 16.08
C ARG A 87 0.63 4.88 15.77
N ALA A 88 1.82 4.34 15.54
CA ALA A 88 1.95 2.94 15.15
C ALA A 88 1.43 2.00 16.26
N PRO A 89 0.57 1.03 15.91
CA PRO A 89 0.22 -0.06 16.82
C PRO A 89 1.44 -0.91 17.17
N ALA A 90 1.33 -1.67 18.27
CA ALA A 90 2.41 -2.54 18.74
C ALA A 90 2.65 -3.72 17.77
N HIS A 91 1.59 -4.21 17.13
CA HIS A 91 1.69 -5.34 16.20
C HIS A 91 1.69 -4.84 14.74
N PRO A 92 2.64 -5.32 13.89
CA PRO A 92 2.78 -4.85 12.51
C PRO A 92 1.52 -5.00 11.64
N ALA A 93 0.77 -6.10 11.82
CA ALA A 93 -0.47 -6.33 11.07
C ALA A 93 -1.55 -5.27 11.35
N ASP A 94 -1.62 -4.81 12.61
CA ASP A 94 -2.56 -3.77 13.00
C ASP A 94 -2.19 -2.42 12.38
N THR A 95 -0.94 -2.24 11.98
CA THR A 95 -0.52 -1.03 11.27
C THR A 95 -1.18 -0.90 9.91
N THR A 96 -1.33 -1.99 9.16
CA THR A 96 -2.07 -1.96 7.88
C THR A 96 -3.52 -1.54 8.11
N ARG A 97 -4.20 -2.14 9.10
CA ARG A 97 -5.57 -1.78 9.47
C ARG A 97 -5.68 -0.30 9.84
N ALA A 98 -4.84 0.16 10.76
CA ALA A 98 -4.84 1.55 11.21
C ALA A 98 -4.53 2.56 10.09
N CYS A 99 -3.70 2.19 9.11
CA CYS A 99 -3.46 3.01 7.92
C CYS A 99 -4.73 3.20 7.11
N TYR A 100 -5.51 2.15 6.85
CA TYR A 100 -6.75 2.27 6.08
C TYR A 100 -7.87 2.96 6.87
N GLU A 101 -7.97 2.75 8.17
CA GLU A 101 -8.89 3.48 9.05
C GLU A 101 -8.62 5.00 9.04
N ILE A 102 -7.37 5.42 9.13
CA ILE A 102 -7.05 6.86 9.08
C ILE A 102 -7.26 7.45 7.69
N LEU A 103 -7.00 6.69 6.62
CA LEU A 103 -7.25 7.11 5.24
C LEU A 103 -8.75 7.25 4.96
N GLU A 104 -9.59 6.36 5.48
CA GLU A 104 -11.04 6.47 5.43
C GLU A 104 -11.53 7.71 6.20
N LYS A 105 -11.05 7.90 7.43
CA LYS A 105 -11.41 9.05 8.27
C LYS A 105 -11.12 10.40 7.61
N VAL A 106 -10.08 10.49 6.78
CA VAL A 106 -9.74 11.72 6.04
C VAL A 106 -10.31 11.74 4.63
N GLY A 107 -11.16 10.77 4.27
CA GLY A 107 -11.91 10.75 2.99
C GLY A 107 -11.08 10.34 1.78
N ILE A 108 -9.97 9.63 1.97
CA ILE A 108 -9.11 9.13 0.87
C ILE A 108 -9.59 7.77 0.37
N THR A 109 -10.04 6.91 1.27
CA THR A 109 -10.57 5.58 0.96
C THR A 109 -12.01 5.43 1.46
N THR A 110 -12.70 4.38 1.01
CA THR A 110 -14.06 4.06 1.42
C THR A 110 -14.07 3.06 2.57
N THR A 111 -15.23 2.90 3.21
CA THR A 111 -15.47 1.86 4.22
C THR A 111 -15.26 0.45 3.66
N GLU A 112 -15.67 0.23 2.40
CA GLU A 112 -15.46 -1.04 1.70
C GLU A 112 -13.97 -1.34 1.54
N GLU A 113 -13.17 -0.32 1.19
CA GLU A 113 -11.72 -0.44 1.08
C GLU A 113 -11.10 -0.85 2.42
N THR A 114 -11.49 -0.16 3.49
CA THR A 114 -11.03 -0.44 4.85
C THR A 114 -11.37 -1.88 5.26
N ARG A 115 -12.59 -2.35 4.98
CA ARG A 115 -13.01 -3.72 5.26
C ARG A 115 -12.16 -4.76 4.53
N LEU A 116 -11.85 -4.54 3.25
CA LEU A 116 -10.99 -5.45 2.48
C LEU A 116 -9.54 -5.43 2.96
N ALA A 117 -9.03 -4.25 3.33
CA ALA A 117 -7.69 -4.13 3.90
C ALA A 117 -7.56 -4.87 5.24
N HIS A 118 -8.61 -4.85 6.07
CA HIS A 118 -8.67 -5.62 7.32
C HIS A 118 -8.67 -7.13 7.05
N ALA A 119 -9.47 -7.60 6.09
CA ALA A 119 -9.50 -9.01 5.69
C ALA A 119 -8.14 -9.47 5.14
N TRP A 120 -7.50 -8.65 4.32
CA TRP A 120 -6.15 -8.92 3.83
C TRP A 120 -5.14 -9.05 4.97
N ALA A 121 -5.11 -8.08 5.89
CA ALA A 121 -4.17 -8.08 7.02
C ALA A 121 -4.34 -9.33 7.89
N GLN A 122 -5.59 -9.77 8.11
CA GLN A 122 -5.91 -11.00 8.81
C GLN A 122 -5.35 -12.23 8.08
N ALA A 123 -5.73 -12.42 6.81
CA ALA A 123 -5.32 -13.56 6.00
C ALA A 123 -3.79 -13.65 5.82
N ALA A 124 -3.13 -12.50 5.63
CA ALA A 124 -1.67 -12.46 5.49
C ALA A 124 -0.95 -12.87 6.78
N CYS A 125 -1.49 -12.54 7.95
CA CYS A 125 -0.95 -12.98 9.24
C CYS A 125 -1.14 -14.48 9.47
N GLU A 126 -2.32 -15.01 9.16
CA GLU A 126 -2.59 -16.44 9.26
C GLU A 126 -1.66 -17.25 8.34
N ALA A 127 -1.49 -16.79 7.10
CA ALA A 127 -0.55 -17.41 6.16
C ALA A 127 0.91 -17.36 6.64
N ALA A 128 1.32 -16.25 7.27
CA ALA A 128 2.67 -16.13 7.82
C ALA A 128 2.89 -17.08 9.01
N ALA A 129 1.90 -17.25 9.87
CA ALA A 129 1.96 -18.16 11.02
C ALA A 129 2.00 -19.63 10.59
N SER A 130 1.23 -20.03 9.58
CA SER A 130 1.19 -21.42 9.08
C SER A 130 2.52 -21.88 8.49
N VAL A 131 3.30 -20.97 7.91
CA VAL A 131 4.63 -21.27 7.33
C VAL A 131 5.73 -21.30 8.41
N ALA A 132 5.51 -20.64 9.55
CA ALA A 132 6.47 -20.63 10.66
C ALA A 132 6.41 -21.92 11.51
N SER A 133 5.35 -22.73 11.37
CA SER A 133 5.20 -24.02 12.03
C SER A 133 5.53 -25.14 11.03
N PRO A 134 6.79 -25.63 10.96
CA PRO A 134 7.09 -26.80 10.14
C PRO A 134 6.31 -27.99 10.70
N SER A 135 5.61 -28.70 9.82
CA SER A 135 5.00 -29.98 10.15
C SER A 135 6.08 -30.90 10.68
N THR A 136 5.98 -31.29 11.96
CA THR A 136 6.74 -32.37 12.57
C THR A 136 6.38 -33.69 11.93
#